data_5c7c25bd648e238d2659fac6ad2fdbe6
#
_entry.id   5c7c25bd648e238d2659fac6ad2fdbe6
#
_cell.length_a   1.000
_cell.length_b   1.000
_cell.length_c   1.000
_cell.angle_alpha   90.00
_cell.angle_beta   90.00
_cell.angle_gamma   90.00
#
_symmetry.space_group_name_H-M   'P 1'
#
loop_
_entity.id
_entity.type
_entity.pdbx_description
1 polymer ?
#
loop_
_entity_poly.entity_id
_entity_poly.type
_entity_poly.pdbx_seq_one_letter_code
_entity_poly.pdbx_strand_id
1 'polypeptide(L)' 'MSFERLLLQAKEGNADAVLEILEIYKPLLIKN' A
#
# COMPACT_ATOMS: atom_id res chain seq x y z
N MET A 1 9.61 4.49 8.61
CA MET A 1 9.00 3.60 7.75
C MET A 1 9.14 4.01 6.34
N SER A 2 9.58 3.22 5.46
CA SER A 2 9.73 3.58 4.07
C SER A 2 8.72 2.81 3.23
N PHE A 3 8.34 3.40 2.14
CA PHE A 3 7.38 2.81 1.23
C PHE A 3 7.92 1.50 0.65
N GLU A 4 9.22 1.43 0.46
CA GLU A 4 9.84 0.22 -0.04
C GLU A 4 9.60 -0.95 0.90
N ARG A 5 9.69 -0.69 2.19
CA ARG A 5 9.46 -1.74 3.16
C ARG A 5 8.04 -2.23 3.07
N LEU A 6 7.11 -1.32 2.87
CA LEU A 6 5.72 -1.67 2.75
C LEU A 6 5.49 -2.52 1.52
N LEU A 7 6.12 -2.17 0.42
CA LEU A 7 5.99 -2.94 -0.80
C LEU A 7 6.54 -4.35 -0.61
N LEU A 8 7.64 -4.45 0.09
CA LEU A 8 8.25 -5.74 0.33
C LEU A 8 7.32 -6.63 1.15
N GLN A 9 6.71 -6.08 2.17
CA GLN A 9 5.79 -6.84 3.00
C GLN A 9 4.57 -7.27 2.21
N ALA A 10 4.07 -6.41 1.35
CA ALA A 10 2.92 -6.76 0.52
C ALA A 10 3.28 -7.90 -0.41
N LYS A 11 4.51 -7.88 -0.91
CA LYS A 11 4.94 -8.92 -1.82
C LYS A 11 5.05 -10.25 -1.10
N GLU A 12 5.35 -10.22 0.19
CA GLU A 12 5.46 -11.44 0.95
C GLU A 12 4.10 -11.99 1.37
N GLY A 13 3.05 -11.36 1.00
CA GLY A 13 1.72 -11.86 1.32
C GLY A 13 1.09 -11.19 2.53
N ASN A 14 1.59 -10.04 2.95
CA ASN A 14 1.04 -9.36 4.10
C ASN A 14 -0.17 -8.55 3.66
N ALA A 15 -1.35 -9.01 3.97
CA ALA A 15 -2.59 -8.36 3.56
C ALA A 15 -2.69 -6.94 4.12
N ASP A 16 -2.23 -6.74 5.34
CA ASP A 16 -2.28 -5.41 5.94
C ASP A 16 -1.45 -4.43 5.14
N ALA A 17 -0.30 -4.87 4.64
CA ALA A 17 0.56 -4.00 3.85
C ALA A 17 -0.13 -3.64 2.53
N VAL A 18 -0.83 -4.60 1.96
CA VAL A 18 -1.56 -4.35 0.71
C VAL A 18 -2.64 -3.31 0.94
N LEU A 19 -3.35 -3.41 2.04
CA LEU A 19 -4.39 -2.44 2.36
C LEU A 19 -3.79 -1.05 2.57
N GLU A 20 -2.64 -0.99 3.21
CA GLU A 20 -1.98 0.29 3.44
C GLU A 20 -1.62 0.94 2.11
N ILE A 21 -1.11 0.16 1.18
CA ILE A 21 -0.74 0.69 -0.13
C ILE A 21 -1.98 1.20 -0.85
N LEU A 22 -3.07 0.47 -0.75
CA LEU A 22 -4.30 0.89 -1.39
C LEU A 22 -4.81 2.20 -0.81
N GLU A 23 -4.66 2.36 0.50
CA GLU A 23 -5.10 3.58 1.14
C GLU A 23 -4.27 4.77 0.69
N ILE A 24 -3.02 4.55 0.38
CA ILE A 24 -2.17 5.61 -0.10
C ILE A 24 -2.55 6.01 -1.52
N TYR A 25 -2.87 5.02 -2.35
CA TYR A 25 -3.23 5.30 -3.73
C TYR A 25 -4.69 5.67 -3.93
N LYS A 26 -5.53 5.26 -3.03
CA LYS A 26 -6.95 5.50 -3.17
C LYS A 26 -7.29 6.96 -3.49
N PRO A 27 -6.79 7.92 -2.71
CA PRO A 27 -7.11 9.31 -3.00
C PRO A 27 -6.53 9.80 -4.32
N LEU A 28 -5.52 9.11 -4.81
CA LEU A 28 -4.94 9.48 -6.09
C LEU A 28 -5.76 8.93 -7.24
N LEU A 29 -6.32 7.77 -7.06
CA LEU A 29 -7.13 7.14 -8.10
C LEU A 29 -8.53 7.72 -8.15
N ILE A 30 -9.13 7.94 -7.00
CA ILE A 30 -10.47 8.45 -6.96
C ILE A 30 -10.39 9.90 -6.77
N LYS A 31 -9.88 10.61 -7.60
CA LYS A 31 -9.78 11.96 -7.48
C LYS A 31 -11.06 12.59 -7.60
N ASN A 32 -11.83 12.83 -7.14
CA ASN A 32 -13.06 13.39 -7.37
C ASN A 32 -13.53 14.29 -6.62
#